data_06d0a4351c1a46ff6b42ddcabcf4c2ff
#
_entry.id   06d0a4351c1a46ff6b42ddcabcf4c2ff
#
_cell.length_a   1.000
_cell.length_b   1.000
_cell.length_c   1.000
_cell.angle_alpha   90.00
_cell.angle_beta   90.00
_cell.angle_gamma   90.00
#
_symmetry.space_group_name_H-M   'P 1'
#
loop_
_entity.id
_entity.type
_entity.pdbx_description
1 polymer ?
#
loop_
_entity_poly.entity_id
_entity_poly.type
_entity_poly.pdbx_seq_one_letter_code
_entity_poly.pdbx_strand_id
1 'polypeptide(L)'
;AASDVYKRQSNICSFNLAEVCRTTIALIKNPDADLLDTLPAPDFPTGGEILYDPAQMLQIYQTGRGSFRLRAKWRYVKEGNMIEIYEIPYTTATEIILDKVAELIKANKVREISDMRDETDLNGLKLTIDLKRGADPDKLMQKLFKTTTLQDAFGCNFNILIAGMPRVMGVREILQEWTAWRTECVRRRLYFQMNKKKDKLHLLKLSLIHI
;
A
#
# COMPACT_ATOMS: atom_id res chain seq x y z
N ALA A 1 18.97 15.09 -17.51
CA ALA A 1 19.26 15.07 -16.06
C ALA A 1 18.00 14.94 -15.20
N ALA A 2 16.92 15.75 -15.40
CA ALA A 2 15.69 15.65 -14.61
C ALA A 2 14.92 14.32 -14.85
N SER A 3 14.91 13.80 -16.08
CA SER A 3 14.26 12.51 -16.39
C SER A 3 14.92 11.29 -15.74
N ASP A 4 16.21 11.40 -15.40
CA ASP A 4 16.96 10.30 -14.78
C ASP A 4 16.72 10.20 -13.27
N VAL A 5 16.45 11.31 -12.60
CA VAL A 5 16.06 11.36 -11.19
C VAL A 5 14.67 10.73 -11.02
N TYR A 6 13.74 11.02 -11.92
CA TYR A 6 12.38 10.47 -11.90
C TYR A 6 12.34 8.95 -12.10
N LYS A 7 13.26 8.41 -12.93
CA LYS A 7 13.38 6.96 -13.16
C LYS A 7 13.92 6.17 -11.95
N ARG A 8 14.56 6.85 -11.00
CA ARG A 8 15.13 6.23 -9.79
C ARG A 8 14.19 6.31 -8.58
N GLN A 9 13.04 6.97 -8.72
CA GLN A 9 12.08 7.12 -7.64
C GLN A 9 11.39 5.78 -7.37
N SER A 10 11.52 5.31 -6.13
CA SER A 10 10.83 4.12 -5.63
C SER A 10 9.41 4.49 -5.23
N ASN A 11 8.42 3.74 -5.69
CA ASN A 11 7.03 3.86 -5.26
C ASN A 11 6.42 2.47 -5.09
N ILE A 12 6.51 1.96 -3.87
CA ILE A 12 6.05 0.63 -3.50
C ILE A 12 4.74 0.79 -2.74
N CYS A 13 3.68 0.11 -3.18
CA CYS A 13 2.43 0.08 -2.43
C CYS A 13 2.62 -0.68 -1.11
N SER A 14 1.86 -0.29 -0.10
CA SER A 14 1.82 -0.99 1.17
C SER A 14 1.02 -2.30 1.05
N PHE A 15 1.40 -3.29 1.84
CA PHE A 15 0.77 -4.60 1.90
C PHE A 15 0.46 -4.99 3.34
N ASN A 16 -0.52 -5.83 3.53
CA ASN A 16 -0.80 -6.42 4.83
C ASN A 16 0.34 -7.36 5.25
N LEU A 17 0.93 -7.10 6.41
CA LEU A 17 2.10 -7.85 6.90
C LEU A 17 1.81 -9.36 7.05
N ALA A 18 0.62 -9.73 7.51
CA ALA A 18 0.25 -11.13 7.66
C ALA A 18 0.15 -11.85 6.30
N GLU A 19 -0.32 -11.16 5.26
CA GLU A 19 -0.38 -11.68 3.89
C GLU A 19 1.02 -11.84 3.30
N VAL A 20 1.88 -10.85 3.45
CA VAL A 20 3.29 -10.93 3.03
C VAL A 20 4.01 -12.11 3.70
N CYS A 21 3.80 -12.33 5.00
CA CYS A 21 4.36 -13.47 5.71
C CYS A 21 3.84 -14.81 5.15
N ARG A 22 2.52 -14.91 4.92
CA ARG A 22 1.91 -16.12 4.32
C ARG A 22 2.46 -16.40 2.93
N THR A 23 2.58 -15.36 2.10
CA THR A 23 3.16 -15.45 0.76
C THR A 23 4.61 -15.90 0.80
N THR A 24 5.41 -15.34 1.71
CA THR A 24 6.81 -15.76 1.90
C THR A 24 6.90 -17.23 2.30
N ILE A 25 6.05 -17.69 3.22
CA ILE A 25 6.00 -19.10 3.63
C ILE A 25 5.57 -20.00 2.45
N ALA A 26 4.59 -19.56 1.65
CA ALA A 26 4.16 -20.29 0.47
C ALA A 26 5.30 -20.44 -0.55
N LEU A 27 6.04 -19.36 -0.83
CA LEU A 27 7.19 -19.37 -1.74
C LEU A 27 8.36 -20.21 -1.25
N ILE A 28 8.60 -20.28 0.07
CA ILE A 28 9.62 -21.17 0.64
C ILE A 28 9.24 -22.64 0.41
N LYS A 29 7.95 -22.99 0.50
CA LYS A 29 7.45 -24.35 0.29
C LYS A 29 7.37 -24.71 -1.20
N ASN A 30 6.90 -23.77 -2.01
CA ASN A 30 6.75 -23.93 -3.45
C ASN A 30 7.16 -22.61 -4.15
N PRO A 31 8.32 -22.55 -4.80
CA PRO A 31 8.82 -21.36 -5.50
C PRO A 31 7.87 -20.84 -6.60
N ASP A 32 7.02 -21.73 -7.15
CA ASP A 32 6.07 -21.39 -8.22
C ASP A 32 4.64 -21.12 -7.72
N ALA A 33 4.43 -20.99 -6.39
CA ALA A 33 3.13 -20.69 -5.80
C ALA A 33 2.51 -19.42 -6.42
N ASP A 34 1.20 -19.40 -6.63
CA ASP A 34 0.50 -18.21 -7.09
C ASP A 34 0.52 -17.14 -5.98
N LEU A 35 0.95 -15.94 -6.33
CA LEU A 35 1.01 -14.83 -5.39
C LEU A 35 -0.38 -14.30 -5.04
N LEU A 36 -1.31 -14.31 -5.99
CA LEU A 36 -2.66 -13.78 -5.79
C LEU A 36 -3.47 -14.57 -4.77
N ASP A 37 -3.16 -15.86 -4.57
CA ASP A 37 -3.81 -16.71 -3.55
C ASP A 37 -3.55 -16.21 -2.12
N THR A 38 -2.39 -15.64 -1.87
CA THR A 38 -1.95 -15.24 -0.53
C THR A 38 -1.75 -13.74 -0.36
N LEU A 39 -1.64 -13.01 -1.46
CA LEU A 39 -1.47 -11.56 -1.53
C LEU A 39 -2.39 -10.98 -2.61
N PRO A 40 -3.70 -10.92 -2.35
CA PRO A 40 -4.69 -10.57 -3.39
C PRO A 40 -4.55 -9.12 -3.87
N ALA A 41 -4.24 -8.17 -2.97
CA ALA A 41 -4.14 -6.76 -3.29
C ALA A 41 -3.29 -5.98 -2.27
N PRO A 42 -2.82 -4.79 -2.62
CA PRO A 42 -2.25 -3.84 -1.66
C PRO A 42 -3.25 -3.41 -0.59
N ASP A 43 -2.74 -3.05 0.59
CA ASP A 43 -3.52 -2.58 1.73
C ASP A 43 -2.97 -1.21 2.19
N PHE A 44 -3.80 -0.16 2.10
CA PHE A 44 -3.37 1.20 2.39
C PHE A 44 -3.87 1.67 3.76
N PRO A 45 -3.05 2.42 4.52
CA PRO A 45 -3.43 2.90 5.85
C PRO A 45 -4.59 3.91 5.83
N THR A 46 -4.81 4.59 4.71
CA THR A 46 -5.93 5.53 4.53
C THR A 46 -7.23 4.87 4.10
N GLY A 47 -7.21 3.53 3.90
CA GLY A 47 -8.34 2.79 3.34
C GLY A 47 -8.58 3.08 1.86
N GLY A 48 -9.84 3.21 1.48
CA GLY A 48 -10.28 3.37 0.11
C GLY A 48 -10.63 2.05 -0.58
N GLU A 49 -11.03 2.13 -1.83
CA GLU A 49 -11.35 0.99 -2.68
C GLU A 49 -10.37 0.90 -3.84
N ILE A 50 -9.85 -0.30 -4.10
CA ILE A 50 -9.07 -0.57 -5.30
C ILE A 50 -10.04 -0.98 -6.40
N LEU A 51 -9.97 -0.33 -7.57
CA LEU A 51 -10.63 -0.83 -8.78
C LEU A 51 -9.83 -2.02 -9.28
N TYR A 52 -10.21 -3.21 -8.79
CA TYR A 52 -9.41 -4.43 -8.91
C TYR A 52 -9.51 -5.05 -10.29
N ASP A 53 -8.36 -5.23 -10.92
CA ASP A 53 -8.17 -6.03 -12.14
C ASP A 53 -7.07 -7.06 -11.87
N PRO A 54 -7.41 -8.38 -11.84
CA PRO A 54 -6.44 -9.44 -11.56
C PRO A 54 -5.25 -9.46 -12.53
N ALA A 55 -5.51 -9.21 -13.81
CA ALA A 55 -4.47 -9.23 -14.84
C ALA A 55 -3.46 -8.08 -14.64
N GLN A 56 -3.97 -6.90 -14.35
CA GLN A 56 -3.16 -5.72 -14.05
C GLN A 56 -2.35 -5.92 -12.75
N MET A 57 -2.95 -6.49 -11.71
CA MET A 57 -2.29 -6.78 -10.45
C MET A 57 -1.18 -7.82 -10.62
N LEU A 58 -1.45 -8.89 -11.37
CA LEU A 58 -0.45 -9.91 -11.68
C LEU A 58 0.74 -9.31 -12.45
N GLN A 59 0.49 -8.44 -13.42
CA GLN A 59 1.53 -7.73 -14.16
C GLN A 59 2.42 -6.90 -13.21
N ILE A 60 1.82 -6.16 -12.28
CA ILE A 60 2.56 -5.38 -11.27
C ILE A 60 3.42 -6.31 -10.40
N TYR A 61 2.88 -7.44 -9.96
CA TYR A 61 3.59 -8.40 -9.12
C TYR A 61 4.74 -9.09 -9.85
N GLN A 62 4.62 -9.28 -11.15
CA GLN A 62 5.68 -9.88 -11.98
C GLN A 62 6.78 -8.88 -12.35
N THR A 63 6.40 -7.65 -12.72
CA THR A 63 7.33 -6.69 -13.29
C THR A 63 7.81 -5.62 -12.31
N GLY A 64 7.11 -5.44 -11.19
CA GLY A 64 7.33 -4.33 -10.26
C GLY A 64 6.91 -2.96 -10.83
N ARG A 65 6.20 -2.92 -11.96
CA ARG A 65 5.72 -1.70 -12.62
C ARG A 65 4.29 -1.84 -13.07
N GLY A 66 3.57 -0.73 -12.99
CA GLY A 66 2.18 -0.61 -13.43
C GLY A 66 1.44 0.42 -12.61
N SER A 67 0.15 0.49 -12.79
CA SER A 67 -0.70 1.39 -11.98
C SER A 67 -2.07 0.76 -11.79
N PHE A 68 -2.71 1.08 -10.70
CA PHE A 68 -4.12 0.75 -10.45
C PHE A 68 -4.83 1.97 -9.88
N ARG A 69 -6.15 1.95 -9.91
CA ARG A 69 -6.94 3.09 -9.43
C ARG A 69 -7.43 2.85 -8.01
N LEU A 70 -7.30 3.89 -7.20
CA LEU A 70 -7.87 3.99 -5.86
C LEU A 70 -9.07 4.93 -5.88
N ARG A 71 -10.11 4.61 -5.12
CA ARG A 71 -11.33 5.40 -4.99
C ARG A 71 -11.66 5.61 -3.53
N ALA A 72 -12.15 6.81 -3.21
CA ALA A 72 -12.67 7.14 -1.89
C ALA A 72 -13.91 6.31 -1.57
N LYS A 73 -14.08 5.94 -0.30
CA LYS A 73 -15.31 5.37 0.22
C LYS A 73 -16.21 6.46 0.78
N TRP A 74 -17.48 6.34 0.49
CA TRP A 74 -18.48 7.31 0.88
C TRP A 74 -19.81 6.67 1.22
N ARG A 75 -20.66 7.40 1.92
CA ARG A 75 -22.05 7.02 2.19
C ARG A 75 -22.97 8.23 2.07
N TYR A 76 -24.22 7.97 1.73
CA TYR A 76 -25.26 9.00 1.71
C TYR A 76 -26.06 8.96 3.01
N VAL A 77 -26.14 10.09 3.71
CA VAL A 77 -26.90 10.29 4.94
C VAL A 77 -28.19 11.04 4.60
N LYS A 78 -29.31 10.32 4.59
CA LYS A 78 -30.62 10.86 4.16
C LYS A 78 -31.13 11.97 5.08
N GLU A 79 -30.96 11.83 6.40
CA GLU A 79 -31.44 12.77 7.41
C GLU A 79 -30.87 14.18 7.22
N GLY A 80 -29.60 14.30 6.84
CA GLY A 80 -28.93 15.56 6.59
C GLY A 80 -28.87 15.94 5.11
N ASN A 81 -29.36 15.11 4.19
CA ASN A 81 -29.17 15.26 2.75
C ASN A 81 -27.70 15.54 2.38
N MET A 82 -26.79 14.74 2.94
CA MET A 82 -25.36 14.93 2.82
C MET A 82 -24.64 13.67 2.40
N ILE A 83 -23.48 13.82 1.77
CA ILE A 83 -22.53 12.75 1.49
C ILE A 83 -21.41 12.83 2.51
N GLU A 84 -21.11 11.72 3.18
CA GLU A 84 -19.96 11.57 4.05
C GLU A 84 -18.91 10.71 3.35
N ILE A 85 -17.68 11.24 3.19
CA ILE A 85 -16.51 10.52 2.71
C ILE A 85 -15.67 10.20 3.95
N TYR A 86 -15.43 8.92 4.19
CA TYR A 86 -14.73 8.44 5.40
C TYR A 86 -13.42 7.73 5.12
N GLU A 87 -13.11 7.44 3.86
CA GLU A 87 -11.80 6.94 3.41
C GLU A 87 -11.44 7.62 2.09
N ILE A 88 -10.18 8.03 1.94
CA ILE A 88 -9.67 8.69 0.73
C ILE A 88 -8.48 7.93 0.14
N PRO A 89 -8.19 8.08 -1.16
CA PRO A 89 -6.99 7.51 -1.77
C PRO A 89 -5.71 7.96 -1.06
N TYR A 90 -4.76 7.05 -0.92
CA TYR A 90 -3.45 7.34 -0.31
C TYR A 90 -2.64 8.41 -1.05
N THR A 91 -2.97 8.66 -2.32
CA THR A 91 -2.29 9.63 -3.20
C THR A 91 -2.69 11.07 -2.96
N THR A 92 -3.70 11.35 -2.12
CA THR A 92 -4.27 12.67 -1.93
C THR A 92 -4.42 13.04 -0.45
N ALA A 93 -4.69 14.29 -0.19
CA ALA A 93 -5.00 14.82 1.14
C ALA A 93 -6.36 15.55 1.12
N THR A 94 -6.95 15.72 2.31
CA THR A 94 -8.27 16.35 2.48
C THR A 94 -8.31 17.76 1.92
N GLU A 95 -7.26 18.55 2.17
CA GLU A 95 -7.13 19.93 1.70
C GLU A 95 -7.15 20.01 0.17
N ILE A 96 -6.45 19.09 -0.52
CA ILE A 96 -6.40 19.06 -1.99
C ILE A 96 -7.79 18.76 -2.56
N ILE A 97 -8.55 17.88 -1.91
CA ILE A 97 -9.92 17.55 -2.31
C ILE A 97 -10.83 18.76 -2.13
N LEU A 98 -10.76 19.41 -0.95
CA LEU A 98 -11.55 20.61 -0.64
C LEU A 98 -11.28 21.74 -1.64
N ASP A 99 -10.02 22.06 -1.88
CA ASP A 99 -9.62 23.10 -2.83
C ASP A 99 -10.15 22.78 -4.24
N LYS A 100 -10.02 21.53 -4.68
CA LYS A 100 -10.48 21.12 -6.00
C LYS A 100 -11.99 21.19 -6.15
N VAL A 101 -12.74 20.80 -5.13
CA VAL A 101 -14.20 20.93 -5.13
C VAL A 101 -14.62 22.42 -5.10
N ALA A 102 -13.94 23.27 -4.30
CA ALA A 102 -14.18 24.71 -4.29
C ALA A 102 -13.94 25.34 -5.67
N GLU A 103 -12.87 24.95 -6.37
CA GLU A 103 -12.64 25.39 -7.75
C GLU A 103 -13.79 24.99 -8.70
N LEU A 104 -14.29 23.74 -8.58
CA LEU A 104 -15.39 23.24 -9.42
C LEU A 104 -16.70 23.97 -9.12
N ILE A 105 -16.96 24.36 -7.87
CA ILE A 105 -18.12 25.17 -7.47
C ILE A 105 -18.01 26.58 -8.07
N LYS A 106 -16.85 27.24 -7.93
CA LYS A 106 -16.57 28.58 -8.51
C LYS A 106 -16.71 28.58 -10.03
N ALA A 107 -16.27 27.49 -10.68
CA ALA A 107 -16.38 27.32 -12.13
C ALA A 107 -17.79 26.93 -12.60
N ASN A 108 -18.81 26.86 -11.71
CA ASN A 108 -20.17 26.40 -12.00
C ASN A 108 -20.26 24.99 -12.62
N LYS A 109 -19.23 24.17 -12.46
CA LYS A 109 -19.21 22.79 -12.96
C LYS A 109 -20.00 21.83 -12.07
N VAL A 110 -20.08 22.12 -10.77
CA VAL A 110 -20.81 21.32 -9.77
C VAL A 110 -21.76 22.27 -9.04
N ARG A 111 -23.05 22.22 -9.40
CA ARG A 111 -24.10 23.11 -8.84
C ARG A 111 -24.90 22.43 -7.75
N GLU A 112 -24.77 21.15 -7.63
CA GLU A 112 -25.51 20.25 -6.74
C GLU A 112 -25.04 20.37 -5.28
N ILE A 113 -23.83 20.87 -5.04
CA ILE A 113 -23.23 21.07 -3.72
C ILE A 113 -23.72 22.38 -3.13
N SER A 114 -24.14 22.36 -1.87
CA SER A 114 -24.47 23.54 -1.07
C SER A 114 -23.27 24.01 -0.27
N ASP A 115 -22.61 23.09 0.45
CA ASP A 115 -21.45 23.34 1.28
C ASP A 115 -20.57 22.10 1.38
N MET A 116 -19.30 22.27 1.78
CA MET A 116 -18.37 21.19 2.03
C MET A 116 -17.50 21.51 3.25
N ARG A 117 -17.41 20.55 4.19
CA ARG A 117 -16.70 20.73 5.45
C ARG A 117 -15.80 19.54 5.74
N ASP A 118 -14.68 19.81 6.38
CA ASP A 118 -13.85 18.78 7.02
C ASP A 118 -14.29 18.67 8.48
N GLU A 119 -14.89 17.53 8.83
CA GLU A 119 -15.33 17.17 10.17
C GLU A 119 -14.45 16.03 10.74
N THR A 120 -13.22 15.89 10.24
CA THR A 120 -12.25 14.91 10.71
C THR A 120 -11.96 15.11 12.20
N ASP A 121 -12.10 14.05 12.98
CA ASP A 121 -11.91 14.04 14.42
C ASP A 121 -11.06 12.84 14.87
N LEU A 122 -11.00 12.59 16.19
CA LEU A 122 -10.29 11.44 16.77
C LEU A 122 -10.86 10.07 16.35
N ASN A 123 -12.09 10.02 15.84
CA ASN A 123 -12.72 8.78 15.38
C ASN A 123 -12.35 8.45 13.93
N GLY A 124 -11.76 9.38 13.19
CA GLY A 124 -11.28 9.18 11.84
C GLY A 124 -11.60 10.31 10.88
N LEU A 125 -11.28 10.07 9.61
CA LEU A 125 -11.52 11.02 8.53
C LEU A 125 -13.02 11.13 8.24
N LYS A 126 -13.52 12.37 8.14
CA LYS A 126 -14.91 12.67 7.78
C LYS A 126 -14.98 13.96 6.98
N LEU A 127 -15.13 13.84 5.65
CA LEU A 127 -15.46 14.97 4.78
C LEU A 127 -16.97 14.94 4.50
N THR A 128 -17.66 16.03 4.81
CA THR A 128 -19.11 16.16 4.63
C THR A 128 -19.41 17.10 3.47
N ILE A 129 -20.23 16.65 2.53
CA ILE A 129 -20.72 17.41 1.38
C ILE A 129 -22.23 17.57 1.52
N ASP A 130 -22.70 18.79 1.77
CA ASP A 130 -24.13 19.10 1.85
C ASP A 130 -24.70 19.25 0.43
N LEU A 131 -25.81 18.56 0.17
CA LEU A 131 -26.46 18.55 -1.14
C LEU A 131 -27.61 19.56 -1.17
N LYS A 132 -27.80 20.19 -2.35
CA LYS A 132 -29.03 20.93 -2.62
C LYS A 132 -30.22 19.98 -2.79
N ARG A 133 -31.42 20.48 -2.54
CA ARG A 133 -32.67 19.70 -2.72
C ARG A 133 -32.80 19.18 -4.15
N GLY A 134 -33.09 17.89 -4.29
CA GLY A 134 -33.26 17.23 -5.59
C GLY A 134 -31.94 16.83 -6.29
N ALA A 135 -30.78 16.99 -5.64
CA ALA A 135 -29.51 16.47 -6.16
C ALA A 135 -29.45 14.95 -5.98
N ASP A 136 -28.95 14.25 -7.01
CA ASP A 136 -28.71 12.82 -7.00
C ASP A 136 -27.28 12.55 -6.49
N PRO A 137 -27.10 11.92 -5.32
CA PRO A 137 -25.80 11.71 -4.72
C PRO A 137 -24.89 10.81 -5.57
N ASP A 138 -25.44 9.77 -6.22
CA ASP A 138 -24.65 8.84 -7.02
C ASP A 138 -24.08 9.52 -8.27
N LYS A 139 -24.90 10.31 -8.98
CA LYS A 139 -24.46 11.07 -10.15
C LYS A 139 -23.41 12.12 -9.79
N LEU A 140 -23.58 12.79 -8.64
CA LEU A 140 -22.61 13.75 -8.14
C LEU A 140 -21.28 13.06 -7.84
N MET A 141 -21.29 11.95 -7.12
CA MET A 141 -20.06 11.22 -6.80
C MET A 141 -19.36 10.68 -8.04
N GLN A 142 -20.08 10.17 -9.03
CA GLN A 142 -19.48 9.77 -10.32
C GLN A 142 -18.80 10.95 -11.04
N LYS A 143 -19.37 12.14 -10.94
CA LYS A 143 -18.77 13.35 -11.49
C LYS A 143 -17.54 13.79 -10.73
N LEU A 144 -17.58 13.74 -9.38
CA LEU A 144 -16.45 14.06 -8.53
C LEU A 144 -15.29 13.08 -8.71
N PHE A 145 -15.54 11.79 -8.87
CA PHE A 145 -14.53 10.79 -9.18
C PHE A 145 -13.78 11.06 -10.50
N LYS A 146 -14.44 11.69 -11.47
CA LYS A 146 -13.83 12.03 -12.76
C LYS A 146 -13.07 13.36 -12.75
N THR A 147 -13.41 14.27 -11.83
CA THR A 147 -12.94 15.67 -11.85
C THR A 147 -12.06 16.03 -10.66
N THR A 148 -11.97 15.18 -9.66
CA THR A 148 -11.18 15.39 -8.44
C THR A 148 -10.28 14.20 -8.14
N THR A 149 -9.44 14.34 -7.13
CA THR A 149 -8.55 13.27 -6.62
C THR A 149 -9.25 12.27 -5.70
N LEU A 150 -10.59 12.29 -5.60
CA LEU A 150 -11.39 11.25 -4.93
C LEU A 150 -11.28 9.89 -5.63
N GLN A 151 -10.90 9.88 -6.90
CA GLN A 151 -10.40 8.70 -7.60
C GLN A 151 -9.10 9.08 -8.28
N ASP A 152 -8.04 8.34 -7.97
CA ASP A 152 -6.71 8.62 -8.49
C ASP A 152 -5.96 7.34 -8.82
N ALA A 153 -4.91 7.45 -9.62
CA ALA A 153 -4.07 6.32 -10.03
C ALA A 153 -2.84 6.22 -9.13
N PHE A 154 -2.62 5.06 -8.53
CA PHE A 154 -1.37 4.74 -7.85
C PHE A 154 -0.41 4.08 -8.83
N GLY A 155 0.69 4.78 -9.17
CA GLY A 155 1.74 4.23 -10.04
C GLY A 155 2.76 3.44 -9.22
N CYS A 156 2.90 2.16 -9.52
CA CYS A 156 3.90 1.29 -8.89
C CYS A 156 5.25 1.36 -9.59
N ASN A 157 6.31 1.47 -8.82
CA ASN A 157 7.70 1.34 -9.26
C ASN A 157 8.52 0.70 -8.13
N PHE A 158 8.62 -0.64 -8.14
CA PHE A 158 9.30 -1.41 -7.10
C PHE A 158 10.81 -1.39 -7.33
N ASN A 159 11.38 -0.20 -7.22
CA ASN A 159 12.81 0.00 -7.36
C ASN A 159 13.50 -0.16 -6.00
N ILE A 160 14.29 -1.22 -5.86
CA ILE A 160 14.96 -1.60 -4.62
C ILE A 160 16.47 -1.72 -4.85
N LEU A 161 17.24 -1.62 -3.76
CA LEU A 161 18.69 -1.77 -3.79
C LEU A 161 19.09 -3.20 -3.47
N ILE A 162 19.73 -3.87 -4.43
CA ILE A 162 20.35 -5.18 -4.25
C ILE A 162 21.87 -5.01 -4.37
N ALA A 163 22.60 -5.34 -3.33
CA ALA A 163 24.06 -5.14 -3.25
C ALA A 163 24.49 -3.69 -3.63
N GLY A 164 23.69 -2.69 -3.27
CA GLY A 164 23.96 -1.28 -3.58
C GLY A 164 23.55 -0.82 -4.99
N MET A 165 23.04 -1.72 -5.83
CA MET A 165 22.56 -1.37 -7.18
C MET A 165 21.03 -1.31 -7.23
N PRO A 166 20.44 -0.25 -7.80
CA PRO A 166 19.00 -0.13 -7.97
C PRO A 166 18.51 -1.10 -9.06
N ARG A 167 17.47 -1.88 -8.71
CA ARG A 167 16.79 -2.79 -9.63
C ARG A 167 15.29 -2.68 -9.45
N VAL A 168 14.54 -2.70 -10.54
CA VAL A 168 13.08 -2.83 -10.51
C VAL A 168 12.77 -4.32 -10.59
N MET A 169 12.05 -4.82 -9.58
CA MET A 169 11.81 -6.26 -9.39
C MET A 169 10.35 -6.51 -9.03
N GLY A 170 9.84 -7.67 -9.45
CA GLY A 170 8.53 -8.15 -9.04
C GLY A 170 8.50 -8.61 -7.58
N VAL A 171 7.31 -8.76 -7.03
CA VAL A 171 7.11 -9.18 -5.63
C VAL A 171 7.79 -10.52 -5.35
N ARG A 172 7.67 -11.49 -6.27
CA ARG A 172 8.31 -12.81 -6.14
C ARG A 172 9.82 -12.70 -5.98
N GLU A 173 10.45 -11.95 -6.86
CA GLU A 173 11.91 -11.77 -6.84
C GLU A 173 12.36 -11.07 -5.55
N ILE A 174 11.63 -10.05 -5.11
CA ILE A 174 11.90 -9.33 -3.85
C ILE A 174 11.86 -10.29 -2.66
N LEU A 175 10.84 -11.13 -2.56
CA LEU A 175 10.70 -12.09 -1.46
C LEU A 175 11.75 -13.21 -1.53
N GLN A 176 12.16 -13.63 -2.73
CA GLN A 176 13.23 -14.62 -2.91
C GLN A 176 14.59 -14.04 -2.47
N GLU A 177 14.94 -12.82 -2.88
CA GLU A 177 16.16 -12.14 -2.45
C GLU A 177 16.18 -11.94 -0.93
N TRP A 178 15.06 -11.51 -0.34
CA TRP A 178 14.94 -11.39 1.11
C TRP A 178 15.13 -12.74 1.81
N THR A 179 14.55 -13.81 1.29
CA THR A 179 14.65 -15.16 1.85
C THR A 179 16.10 -15.67 1.80
N ALA A 180 16.80 -15.45 0.69
CA ALA A 180 18.20 -15.80 0.55
C ALA A 180 19.07 -15.06 1.58
N TRP A 181 18.92 -13.74 1.68
CA TRP A 181 19.60 -12.93 2.69
C TRP A 181 19.28 -13.37 4.11
N ARG A 182 18.00 -13.64 4.40
CA ARG A 182 17.57 -14.06 5.73
C ARG A 182 18.14 -15.42 6.12
N THR A 183 18.20 -16.34 5.18
CA THR A 183 18.82 -17.67 5.37
C THR A 183 20.28 -17.53 5.78
N GLU A 184 21.02 -16.65 5.12
CA GLU A 184 22.41 -16.39 5.47
C GLU A 184 22.57 -15.75 6.86
N CYS A 185 21.67 -14.84 7.24
CA CYS A 185 21.65 -14.28 8.59
C CYS A 185 21.41 -15.36 9.66
N VAL A 186 20.49 -16.31 9.39
CA VAL A 186 20.23 -17.43 10.31
C VAL A 186 21.46 -18.33 10.41
N ARG A 187 22.11 -18.66 9.30
CA ARG A 187 23.37 -19.46 9.28
C ARG A 187 24.45 -18.83 10.15
N ARG A 188 24.72 -17.54 9.97
CA ARG A 188 25.71 -16.80 10.75
C ARG A 188 25.39 -16.80 12.24
N ARG A 189 24.12 -16.60 12.61
CA ARG A 189 23.66 -16.67 14.00
C ARG A 189 23.87 -18.06 14.59
N LEU A 190 23.48 -19.12 13.89
CA LEU A 190 23.66 -20.48 14.35
C LEU A 190 25.14 -20.86 14.47
N TYR A 191 25.97 -20.46 13.52
CA TYR A 191 27.41 -20.66 13.56
C TYR A 191 28.04 -20.01 14.81
N PHE A 192 27.68 -18.76 15.10
CA PHE A 192 28.14 -18.07 16.32
C PHE A 192 27.71 -18.82 17.60
N GLN A 193 26.43 -19.22 17.67
CA GLN A 193 25.93 -19.97 18.84
C GLN A 193 26.61 -21.32 19.00
N MET A 194 26.85 -22.01 17.89
CA MET A 194 27.57 -23.30 17.89
C MET A 194 28.98 -23.14 18.43
N ASN A 195 29.75 -22.18 17.94
CA ASN A 195 31.10 -21.92 18.41
C ASN A 195 31.14 -21.57 19.89
N LYS A 196 30.26 -20.68 20.36
CA LYS A 196 30.15 -20.36 21.80
C LYS A 196 29.85 -21.60 22.67
N LYS A 197 29.01 -22.53 22.18
CA LYS A 197 28.75 -23.80 22.88
C LYS A 197 29.94 -24.76 22.83
N LYS A 198 30.69 -24.81 21.71
CA LYS A 198 31.93 -25.59 21.59
C LYS A 198 32.99 -25.13 22.57
N ASP A 199 33.20 -23.82 22.68
CA ASP A 199 34.17 -23.24 23.60
C ASP A 199 33.80 -23.58 25.08
N LYS A 200 32.52 -23.44 25.43
CA LYS A 200 32.03 -23.85 26.75
C LYS A 200 32.22 -25.35 26.99
N LEU A 201 31.92 -26.19 26.02
CA LEU A 201 32.13 -27.64 26.11
C LEU A 201 33.62 -27.96 26.32
N HIS A 202 34.52 -27.27 25.59
CA HIS A 202 35.96 -27.45 25.74
C HIS A 202 36.43 -27.12 27.16
N LEU A 203 36.01 -25.99 27.70
CA LEU A 203 36.31 -25.60 29.08
C LEU A 203 35.81 -26.64 30.11
N LEU A 204 34.58 -27.13 29.95
CA LEU A 204 34.01 -28.15 30.84
C LEU A 204 34.76 -29.47 30.73
N LYS A 205 35.21 -29.90 29.57
CA LYS A 205 36.03 -31.10 29.39
C LYS A 205 37.38 -30.97 30.09
N LEU A 206 38.04 -29.80 29.97
CA LEU A 206 39.30 -29.53 30.65
C LEU A 206 39.13 -29.57 32.18
N SER A 207 38.03 -28.99 32.69
CA SER A 207 37.73 -29.03 34.14
C SER A 207 37.51 -30.45 34.66
N LEU A 208 36.88 -31.33 33.88
CA LEU A 208 36.67 -32.74 34.25
C LEU A 208 37.93 -33.59 34.23
N ILE A 209 38.96 -33.22 33.43
CA ILE A 209 40.24 -33.93 33.39
C ILE A 209 41.09 -33.58 34.59
N HIS A 210 40.88 -32.44 35.25
CA HIS A 210 41.63 -31.97 36.42
C HIS A 210 41.02 -32.35 37.76
N ILE A 211 39.87 -33.06 37.75
CA ILE A 211 39.24 -33.65 38.93
C ILE A 211 39.60 -35.14 39.03
#